data_228ff03e5db4616e92283365cdd065b5
#
_entry.id   228ff03e5db4616e92283365cdd065b5
#
_cell.length_a   1.000
_cell.length_b   1.000
_cell.length_c   1.000
_cell.angle_alpha   90.00
_cell.angle_beta   90.00
_cell.angle_gamma   90.00
#
_symmetry.space_group_name_H-M   'P 1'
#
loop_
_entity.id
_entity.type
_entity.pdbx_description
1 polymer ?
#
loop_
_entity_poly.entity_id
_entity_poly.type
_entity_poly.pdbx_seq_one_letter_code
_entity_poly.pdbx_strand_id
1 'polypeptide(L)'
;MLHSAARVVIVASTYNEKYTTALLENCLAELEECGSHIQVEVVRVPGAFEVPVTVKRSIVRSNAGNEPDVVIALGVILRGSTAHADLIGEAITTQLLSISCDTLVPVIHEVLLLNDEQQAFARCIASTLNRGREAARAAVAMLNMLEENNELHSMNRRAANVDKLGSFYH
;
A
#
# COMPACT_ATOMS: atom_id res chain seq x y z
N MET A 1 7.61 -9.04 -13.98
CA MET A 1 8.63 -9.04 -12.91
C MET A 1 9.17 -7.65 -12.81
N LEU A 2 9.22 -7.08 -11.60
CA LEU A 2 9.83 -5.78 -11.36
C LEU A 2 11.31 -5.81 -11.82
N HIS A 3 11.67 -4.88 -12.70
CA HIS A 3 13.03 -4.75 -13.22
C HIS A 3 13.85 -3.71 -12.45
N SER A 4 13.19 -2.86 -11.64
CA SER A 4 13.79 -1.84 -10.80
C SER A 4 13.56 -2.11 -9.31
N ALA A 5 14.44 -1.57 -8.46
CA ALA A 5 14.23 -1.60 -7.01
C ALA A 5 13.01 -0.75 -6.66
N ALA A 6 12.01 -1.36 -6.01
CA ALA A 6 10.81 -0.68 -5.56
C ALA A 6 10.83 -0.46 -4.04
N ARG A 7 10.31 0.67 -3.58
CA ARG A 7 10.21 1.00 -2.18
C ARG A 7 8.77 0.93 -1.69
N VAL A 8 8.52 0.05 -0.74
CA VAL A 8 7.23 -0.15 -0.08
C VAL A 8 7.32 0.32 1.36
N VAL A 9 6.42 1.20 1.78
CA VAL A 9 6.27 1.57 3.19
C VAL A 9 5.02 0.89 3.73
N ILE A 10 5.14 0.19 4.86
CA ILE A 10 4.01 -0.41 5.56
C ILE A 10 3.74 0.41 6.83
N VAL A 11 2.56 1.00 6.93
CA VAL A 11 2.09 1.67 8.15
C VAL A 11 1.11 0.74 8.84
N ALA A 12 1.49 0.22 10.01
CA ALA A 12 0.72 -0.80 10.74
C ALA A 12 0.38 -0.35 12.17
N SER A 13 -0.91 -0.42 12.54
CA SER A 13 -1.32 -0.13 13.91
C SER A 13 -0.86 -1.22 14.88
N THR A 14 -0.71 -0.85 16.17
CA THR A 14 -0.40 -1.81 17.25
C THR A 14 -1.63 -2.24 18.05
N TYR A 15 -2.72 -1.47 17.98
CA TYR A 15 -3.96 -1.83 18.66
C TYR A 15 -4.53 -3.15 18.07
N ASN A 16 -5.11 -4.01 18.90
CA ASN A 16 -5.44 -5.39 18.56
C ASN A 16 -4.21 -6.21 18.11
N GLU A 17 -3.12 -6.10 18.87
CA GLU A 17 -1.77 -6.55 18.54
C GLU A 17 -1.69 -7.97 17.97
N LYS A 18 -2.43 -8.93 18.56
CA LYS A 18 -2.50 -10.32 18.10
C LYS A 18 -2.83 -10.41 16.60
N TYR A 19 -3.76 -9.58 16.13
CA TYR A 19 -4.23 -9.62 14.75
C TYR A 19 -3.39 -8.72 13.84
N THR A 20 -3.03 -7.53 14.31
CA THR A 20 -2.24 -6.59 13.50
C THR A 20 -0.81 -7.06 13.30
N THR A 21 -0.23 -7.77 14.26
CA THR A 21 1.09 -8.38 14.10
C THR A 21 1.05 -9.52 13.10
N ALA A 22 0.07 -10.43 13.22
CA ALA A 22 -0.09 -11.51 12.25
C ALA A 22 -0.36 -11.00 10.82
N LEU A 23 -1.17 -9.94 10.69
CA LEU A 23 -1.43 -9.28 9.40
C LEU A 23 -0.13 -8.74 8.79
N LEU A 24 0.70 -8.07 9.59
CA LEU A 24 2.00 -7.55 9.16
C LEU A 24 2.97 -8.66 8.79
N GLU A 25 3.11 -9.69 9.61
CA GLU A 25 4.01 -10.83 9.36
C GLU A 25 3.64 -11.56 8.07
N ASN A 26 2.36 -11.81 7.83
CA ASN A 26 1.89 -12.43 6.59
C ASN A 26 2.11 -11.51 5.36
N CYS A 27 1.99 -10.19 5.53
CA CYS A 27 2.29 -9.24 4.46
C CYS A 27 3.79 -9.23 4.11
N LEU A 28 4.65 -9.20 5.13
CA LEU A 28 6.10 -9.23 4.95
C LEU A 28 6.57 -10.52 4.28
N ALA A 29 6.09 -11.67 4.75
CA ALA A 29 6.43 -12.98 4.17
C ALA A 29 6.02 -13.06 2.68
N GLU A 30 4.85 -12.59 2.32
CA GLU A 30 4.39 -12.59 0.93
C GLU A 30 5.18 -11.61 0.05
N LEU A 31 5.56 -10.42 0.57
CA LEU A 31 6.43 -9.49 -0.16
C LEU A 31 7.81 -10.10 -0.43
N GLU A 32 8.37 -10.83 0.52
CA GLU A 32 9.64 -11.54 0.37
C GLU A 32 9.54 -12.63 -0.71
N GLU A 33 8.45 -13.39 -0.74
CA GLU A 33 8.16 -14.38 -1.78
C GLU A 33 8.01 -13.75 -3.19
N CYS A 34 7.51 -12.50 -3.26
CA CYS A 34 7.29 -11.81 -4.53
C CYS A 34 8.57 -11.28 -5.19
N GLY A 35 9.68 -11.11 -4.45
CA GLY A 35 10.98 -10.77 -5.06
C GLY A 35 11.92 -9.95 -4.20
N SER A 36 13.24 -10.15 -4.43
CA SER A 36 14.34 -9.52 -3.70
C SER A 36 14.58 -8.03 -4.04
N HIS A 37 13.83 -7.46 -4.97
CA HIS A 37 13.99 -6.08 -5.42
C HIS A 37 13.11 -5.08 -4.65
N ILE A 38 12.34 -5.56 -3.67
CA ILE A 38 11.44 -4.73 -2.86
C ILE A 38 12.13 -4.33 -1.56
N GLN A 39 12.34 -3.03 -1.38
CA GLN A 39 12.80 -2.47 -0.11
C GLN A 39 11.59 -2.13 0.75
N VAL A 40 11.50 -2.73 1.93
CA VAL A 40 10.37 -2.55 2.84
C VAL A 40 10.79 -1.76 4.06
N GLU A 41 10.06 -0.69 4.36
CA GLU A 41 10.13 0.05 5.61
C GLU A 41 8.82 -0.14 6.39
N VAL A 42 8.91 -0.45 7.68
CA VAL A 42 7.74 -0.64 8.55
C VAL A 42 7.66 0.48 9.57
N VAL A 43 6.53 1.18 9.61
CA VAL A 43 6.22 2.22 10.61
C VAL A 43 5.06 1.74 11.47
N ARG A 44 5.27 1.61 12.78
CA ARG A 44 4.23 1.22 13.74
C ARG A 44 3.57 2.46 14.35
N VAL A 45 2.24 2.43 14.45
CA VAL A 45 1.43 3.51 15.04
C VAL A 45 0.50 2.94 16.13
N PRO A 46 0.08 3.75 17.13
CA PRO A 46 -0.71 3.25 18.25
C PRO A 46 -2.04 2.62 17.85
N GLY A 47 -2.81 3.27 17.00
CA GLY A 47 -4.14 2.82 16.61
C GLY A 47 -4.41 2.98 15.11
N ALA A 48 -5.55 2.51 14.68
CA ALA A 48 -5.98 2.61 13.29
C ALA A 48 -6.19 4.07 12.85
N PHE A 49 -6.60 4.94 13.79
CA PHE A 49 -6.87 6.35 13.50
C PHE A 49 -5.60 7.16 13.15
N GLU A 50 -4.44 6.74 13.62
CA GLU A 50 -3.14 7.36 13.31
C GLU A 50 -2.55 6.89 11.97
N VAL A 51 -3.12 5.86 11.35
CA VAL A 51 -2.63 5.32 10.07
C VAL A 51 -2.67 6.36 8.95
N PRO A 52 -3.79 7.07 8.67
CA PRO A 52 -3.84 7.99 7.53
C PRO A 52 -2.83 9.13 7.59
N VAL A 53 -2.66 9.77 8.75
CA VAL A 53 -1.70 10.86 8.90
C VAL A 53 -0.26 10.37 8.71
N THR A 54 0.04 9.15 9.17
CA THR A 54 1.37 8.55 9.03
C THR A 54 1.63 8.14 7.58
N VAL A 55 0.65 7.58 6.89
CA VAL A 55 0.72 7.31 5.43
C VAL A 55 1.04 8.59 4.67
N LYS A 56 0.27 9.66 4.87
CA LYS A 56 0.52 10.94 4.20
C LYS A 56 1.92 11.50 4.53
N ARG A 57 2.34 11.39 5.79
CA ARG A 57 3.66 11.84 6.23
C ARG A 57 4.79 11.06 5.56
N SER A 58 4.67 9.75 5.42
CA SER A 58 5.66 8.89 4.76
C SER A 58 5.84 9.23 3.28
N ILE A 59 4.79 9.73 2.63
CA ILE A 59 4.84 10.15 1.24
C ILE A 59 5.42 11.58 1.12
N VAL A 60 4.86 12.54 1.87
CA VAL A 60 5.14 13.98 1.66
C VAL A 60 6.48 14.41 2.26
N ARG A 61 6.98 13.72 3.28
CA ARG A 61 8.24 14.06 3.98
C ARG A 61 9.43 13.19 3.58
N SER A 62 9.28 12.32 2.63
CA SER A 62 10.42 11.62 2.04
C SER A 62 11.35 12.63 1.35
N ASN A 63 12.65 12.36 1.41
CA ASN A 63 13.61 13.15 0.64
C ASN A 63 13.42 12.87 -0.86
N ALA A 64 13.73 13.85 -1.68
CA ALA A 64 13.64 13.70 -3.13
C ALA A 64 14.43 12.45 -3.61
N GLY A 65 13.75 11.57 -4.32
CA GLY A 65 14.31 10.29 -4.78
C GLY A 65 14.24 9.15 -3.76
N ASN A 66 13.55 9.36 -2.64
CA ASN A 66 13.33 8.34 -1.60
C ASN A 66 11.83 8.21 -1.24
N GLU A 67 10.95 8.66 -2.13
CA GLU A 67 9.52 8.51 -1.98
C GLU A 67 9.13 7.02 -2.10
N PRO A 68 8.09 6.57 -1.37
CA PRO A 68 7.58 5.22 -1.55
C PRO A 68 6.86 5.11 -2.91
N ASP A 69 7.08 4.00 -3.60
CA ASP A 69 6.34 3.66 -4.83
C ASP A 69 4.93 3.16 -4.51
N VAL A 70 4.76 2.53 -3.34
CA VAL A 70 3.47 2.06 -2.80
C VAL A 70 3.50 2.13 -1.28
N VAL A 71 2.37 2.47 -0.66
CA VAL A 71 2.18 2.39 0.79
C VAL A 71 1.12 1.34 1.10
N ILE A 72 1.38 0.48 2.10
CA ILE A 72 0.41 -0.48 2.63
C ILE A 72 -0.04 0.00 4.01
N ALA A 73 -1.35 0.16 4.21
CA ALA A 73 -1.97 0.57 5.45
C ALA A 73 -2.62 -0.63 6.13
N LEU A 74 -2.09 -1.06 7.28
CA LEU A 74 -2.56 -2.23 8.03
C LEU A 74 -3.14 -1.83 9.38
N GLY A 75 -4.28 -2.41 9.73
CA GLY A 75 -4.91 -2.21 11.03
C GLY A 75 -6.10 -3.14 11.25
N VAL A 76 -6.53 -3.26 12.49
CA VAL A 76 -7.72 -4.04 12.85
C VAL A 76 -8.57 -3.26 13.82
N ILE A 77 -9.82 -3.05 13.45
CA ILE A 77 -10.88 -2.45 14.26
C ILE A 77 -11.91 -3.54 14.52
N LEU A 78 -12.13 -3.87 15.78
CA LEU A 78 -13.20 -4.77 16.18
C LEU A 78 -14.43 -3.94 16.57
N ARG A 79 -15.60 -4.32 16.06
CA ARG A 79 -16.86 -3.69 16.45
C ARG A 79 -17.16 -3.94 17.92
N GLY A 80 -17.48 -2.85 18.61
CA GLY A 80 -18.05 -2.88 19.95
C GLY A 80 -19.57 -2.68 19.93
N SER A 81 -20.12 -2.32 21.07
CA SER A 81 -21.55 -2.06 21.25
C SER A 81 -22.02 -0.69 20.71
N THR A 82 -21.12 0.16 20.26
CA THR A 82 -21.39 1.51 19.78
C THR A 82 -21.01 1.68 18.30
N ALA A 83 -21.55 2.71 17.64
CA ALA A 83 -21.21 3.06 16.26
C ALA A 83 -19.78 3.62 16.09
N HIS A 84 -18.97 3.69 17.14
CA HIS A 84 -17.63 4.29 17.11
C HIS A 84 -16.71 3.62 16.10
N ALA A 85 -16.72 2.30 16.05
CA ALA A 85 -15.90 1.52 15.11
C ALA A 85 -16.27 1.82 13.64
N ASP A 86 -17.55 1.95 13.33
CA ASP A 86 -18.03 2.25 11.99
C ASP A 86 -17.61 3.65 11.54
N LEU A 87 -17.73 4.65 12.42
CA LEU A 87 -17.31 6.04 12.15
C LEU A 87 -15.79 6.12 11.89
N ILE A 88 -14.98 5.42 12.68
CA ILE A 88 -13.52 5.36 12.47
C ILE A 88 -13.20 4.66 11.16
N GLY A 89 -13.80 3.51 10.88
CA GLY A 89 -13.55 2.75 9.66
C GLY A 89 -13.87 3.54 8.40
N GLU A 90 -15.02 4.23 8.37
CA GLU A 90 -15.43 5.09 7.26
C GLU A 90 -14.48 6.28 7.05
N ALA A 91 -14.14 6.98 8.13
CA ALA A 91 -13.23 8.12 8.08
C ALA A 91 -11.84 7.71 7.58
N ILE A 92 -11.29 6.59 8.05
CA ILE A 92 -9.99 6.07 7.61
C ILE A 92 -10.03 5.70 6.13
N THR A 93 -11.04 4.97 5.70
CA THR A 93 -11.20 4.54 4.30
C THR A 93 -11.23 5.74 3.36
N THR A 94 -12.04 6.75 3.69
CA THR A 94 -12.15 7.99 2.92
C THR A 94 -10.81 8.72 2.85
N GLN A 95 -10.11 8.84 3.99
CA GLN A 95 -8.83 9.56 4.03
C GLN A 95 -7.72 8.82 3.29
N LEU A 96 -7.62 7.51 3.39
CA LEU A 96 -6.60 6.74 2.67
C LEU A 96 -6.80 6.83 1.16
N LEU A 97 -8.04 6.77 0.68
CA LEU A 97 -8.38 6.97 -0.73
C LEU A 97 -8.00 8.38 -1.19
N SER A 98 -8.36 9.43 -0.42
CA SER A 98 -7.99 10.82 -0.74
C SER A 98 -6.48 10.99 -0.82
N ILE A 99 -5.72 10.47 0.16
CA ILE A 99 -4.26 10.54 0.15
C ILE A 99 -3.69 9.90 -1.11
N SER A 100 -4.15 8.71 -1.48
CA SER A 100 -3.69 8.00 -2.68
C SER A 100 -3.95 8.82 -3.94
N CYS A 101 -5.15 9.37 -4.10
CA CYS A 101 -5.51 10.19 -5.26
C CYS A 101 -4.74 11.51 -5.31
N ASP A 102 -4.57 12.19 -4.16
CA ASP A 102 -3.92 13.50 -4.07
C ASP A 102 -2.40 13.42 -4.31
N THR A 103 -1.78 12.31 -3.89
CA THR A 103 -0.32 12.12 -3.98
C THR A 103 0.11 11.31 -5.20
N LEU A 104 -0.83 10.63 -5.86
CA LEU A 104 -0.60 9.67 -6.93
C LEU A 104 0.30 8.48 -6.51
N VAL A 105 0.51 8.29 -5.21
CA VAL A 105 1.15 7.11 -4.64
C VAL A 105 0.06 6.13 -4.24
N PRO A 106 0.05 4.90 -4.78
CA PRO A 106 -0.94 3.89 -4.39
C PRO A 106 -0.91 3.60 -2.90
N VAL A 107 -2.07 3.60 -2.27
CA VAL A 107 -2.24 3.19 -0.87
C VAL A 107 -3.09 1.93 -0.84
N ILE A 108 -2.49 0.80 -0.48
CA ILE A 108 -3.20 -0.47 -0.29
C ILE A 108 -3.84 -0.44 1.09
N HIS A 109 -5.16 -0.46 1.12
CA HIS A 109 -5.95 -0.30 2.34
C HIS A 109 -6.39 -1.64 2.91
N GLU A 110 -5.76 -2.05 4.01
CA GLU A 110 -6.12 -3.21 4.83
C GLU A 110 -6.23 -2.84 6.32
N VAL A 111 -6.83 -1.67 6.59
CA VAL A 111 -7.36 -1.34 7.92
C VAL A 111 -8.76 -1.95 8.01
N LEU A 112 -8.83 -3.12 8.61
CA LEU A 112 -10.02 -3.97 8.59
C LEU A 112 -11.01 -3.57 9.70
N LEU A 113 -12.28 -3.38 9.34
CA LEU A 113 -13.39 -3.29 10.29
C LEU A 113 -14.08 -4.66 10.35
N LEU A 114 -13.95 -5.33 11.49
CA LEU A 114 -14.40 -6.71 11.68
C LEU A 114 -15.43 -6.81 12.79
N ASN A 115 -16.38 -7.73 12.64
CA ASN A 115 -17.49 -7.87 13.58
C ASN A 115 -17.06 -8.53 14.89
N ASP A 116 -16.12 -9.47 14.81
CA ASP A 116 -15.73 -10.31 15.93
C ASP A 116 -14.31 -10.91 15.76
N GLU A 117 -13.85 -11.58 16.79
CA GLU A 117 -12.55 -12.24 16.79
C GLU A 117 -12.45 -13.42 15.81
N GLN A 118 -13.58 -14.06 15.48
CA GLN A 118 -13.58 -15.16 14.50
C GLN A 118 -13.27 -14.62 13.10
N GLN A 119 -13.87 -13.49 12.73
CA GLN A 119 -13.52 -12.81 11.49
C GLN A 119 -12.06 -12.32 11.51
N ALA A 120 -11.61 -11.77 12.64
CA ALA A 120 -10.24 -11.32 12.78
C ALA A 120 -9.23 -12.48 12.63
N PHE A 121 -9.50 -13.62 13.22
CA PHE A 121 -8.69 -14.83 13.03
C PHE A 121 -8.64 -15.24 11.55
N ALA A 122 -9.80 -15.33 10.89
CA ALA A 122 -9.90 -15.74 9.50
C ALA A 122 -9.18 -14.80 8.53
N ARG A 123 -9.20 -13.49 8.80
CA ARG A 123 -8.64 -12.47 7.91
C ARG A 123 -7.16 -12.15 8.19
N CYS A 124 -6.69 -12.32 9.42
CA CYS A 124 -5.35 -11.90 9.80
C CYS A 124 -4.39 -13.08 10.05
N ILE A 125 -4.91 -14.21 10.57
CA ILE A 125 -4.08 -15.33 11.05
C ILE A 125 -4.16 -16.54 10.14
N ALA A 126 -5.37 -16.94 9.72
CA ALA A 126 -5.56 -18.11 8.89
C ALA A 126 -4.80 -18.00 7.56
N SER A 127 -4.38 -19.15 7.01
CA SER A 127 -3.64 -19.21 5.74
C SER A 127 -4.51 -18.90 4.53
N THR A 128 -5.81 -19.21 4.62
CA THR A 128 -6.80 -18.90 3.59
C THR A 128 -7.46 -17.55 3.88
N LEU A 129 -7.77 -16.76 2.85
CA LEU A 129 -8.41 -15.45 2.96
C LEU A 129 -7.60 -14.43 3.80
N ASN A 130 -6.29 -14.60 3.88
CA ASN A 130 -5.40 -13.75 4.66
C ASN A 130 -5.20 -12.40 3.99
N ARG A 131 -5.65 -11.34 4.64
CA ARG A 131 -5.61 -9.97 4.08
C ARG A 131 -4.22 -9.37 4.05
N GLY A 132 -3.30 -9.82 4.92
CA GLY A 132 -1.90 -9.42 4.86
C GLY A 132 -1.23 -9.88 3.57
N ARG A 133 -1.44 -11.14 3.17
CA ARG A 133 -0.94 -11.68 1.90
C ARG A 133 -1.60 -10.99 0.70
N GLU A 134 -2.91 -10.76 0.77
CA GLU A 134 -3.63 -10.04 -0.29
C GLU A 134 -3.10 -8.60 -0.47
N ALA A 135 -2.79 -7.89 0.63
CA ALA A 135 -2.20 -6.57 0.59
C ALA A 135 -0.85 -6.56 -0.15
N ALA A 136 0.02 -7.52 0.15
CA ALA A 136 1.30 -7.67 -0.52
C ALA A 136 1.14 -7.90 -2.04
N ARG A 137 0.26 -8.82 -2.43
CA ARG A 137 -0.03 -9.10 -3.85
C ARG A 137 -0.59 -7.89 -4.57
N ALA A 138 -1.50 -7.14 -3.93
CA ALA A 138 -2.07 -5.91 -4.49
C ALA A 138 -0.98 -4.83 -4.68
N ALA A 139 -0.07 -4.68 -3.70
CA ALA A 139 1.04 -3.76 -3.82
C ALA A 139 1.96 -4.12 -5.00
N VAL A 140 2.33 -5.38 -5.14
CA VAL A 140 3.17 -5.86 -6.26
C VAL A 140 2.47 -5.69 -7.60
N ALA A 141 1.17 -5.95 -7.67
CA ALA A 141 0.40 -5.73 -8.90
C ALA A 141 0.38 -4.25 -9.31
N MET A 142 0.23 -3.34 -8.35
CA MET A 142 0.31 -1.90 -8.60
C MET A 142 1.70 -1.46 -9.05
N LEU A 143 2.76 -1.97 -8.45
CA LEU A 143 4.15 -1.69 -8.85
C LEU A 143 4.41 -2.11 -10.29
N ASN A 144 4.03 -3.33 -10.67
CA ASN A 144 4.18 -3.83 -12.03
C ASN A 144 3.42 -2.95 -13.04
N MET A 145 2.18 -2.58 -12.75
CA MET A 145 1.37 -1.73 -13.62
C MET A 145 1.99 -0.35 -13.81
N LEU A 146 2.55 0.26 -12.75
CA LEU A 146 3.21 1.56 -12.83
C LEU A 146 4.50 1.50 -13.65
N GLU A 147 5.29 0.43 -13.50
CA GLU A 147 6.51 0.21 -14.29
C GLU A 147 6.19 0.08 -15.77
N GLU A 148 5.23 -0.75 -16.15
CA GLU A 148 4.77 -0.93 -17.53
C GLU A 148 4.28 0.39 -18.16
N ASN A 149 3.51 1.17 -17.42
CA ASN A 149 3.03 2.48 -17.89
C ASN A 149 4.19 3.47 -18.12
N ASN A 150 5.19 3.51 -17.25
CA ASN A 150 6.35 4.36 -17.40
C ASN A 150 7.19 3.99 -18.62
N GLU A 151 7.36 2.69 -18.90
CA GLU A 151 8.04 2.20 -20.09
C GLU A 151 7.29 2.60 -21.36
N LEU A 152 5.98 2.40 -21.44
CA LEU A 152 5.15 2.81 -22.58
C LEU A 152 5.24 4.31 -22.84
N HIS A 153 5.19 5.14 -21.79
CA HIS A 153 5.35 6.58 -21.93
C HIS A 153 6.75 6.97 -22.44
N SER A 154 7.78 6.30 -21.99
CA SER A 154 9.15 6.55 -22.45
C SER A 154 9.35 6.18 -23.92
N MET A 155 8.79 5.07 -24.36
CA MET A 155 8.82 4.60 -25.76
C MET A 155 8.07 5.59 -26.68
N ASN A 156 6.86 6.01 -26.30
CA ASN A 156 6.06 6.97 -27.06
C ASN A 156 6.74 8.33 -27.22
N ARG A 157 7.42 8.83 -26.16
CA ARG A 157 8.20 10.08 -26.23
C ARG A 157 9.39 9.95 -27.20
N ARG A 158 10.08 8.78 -27.21
CA ARG A 158 11.19 8.53 -28.14
C ARG A 158 10.70 8.49 -29.58
N ALA A 159 9.60 7.80 -29.87
CA ALA A 159 8.99 7.75 -31.18
C ALA A 159 8.59 9.15 -31.69
N ALA A 160 7.90 9.94 -30.86
CA ALA A 160 7.49 11.30 -31.21
C ALA A 160 8.68 12.27 -31.47
N ASN A 161 9.83 12.04 -30.82
CA ASN A 161 11.03 12.84 -31.06
C ASN A 161 11.75 12.43 -32.36
N VAL A 162 11.70 11.15 -32.76
CA VAL A 162 12.26 10.68 -34.05
C VAL A 162 11.48 11.29 -35.20
N ASP A 163 10.14 11.31 -35.14
CA ASP A 163 9.29 11.91 -36.16
C ASP A 163 9.53 13.42 -36.34
N LYS A 164 9.79 14.14 -35.23
CA LYS A 164 10.13 15.56 -35.29
C LYS A 164 11.48 15.82 -35.93
N LEU A 165 12.49 15.00 -35.72
CA LEU A 165 13.81 15.13 -36.33
C LEU A 165 13.78 14.81 -37.83
N GLY A 166 12.96 13.81 -38.26
CA GLY A 166 12.77 13.51 -39.68
C GLY A 166 12.12 14.61 -40.50
N SER A 167 11.32 15.48 -39.88
CA SER A 167 10.64 16.59 -40.57
C SER A 167 11.52 17.83 -40.83
N PHE A 168 12.74 17.88 -40.32
CA PHE A 168 13.69 18.98 -40.55
C PHE A 168 14.62 18.77 -41.76
N TYR A 169 14.50 17.65 -42.46
CA TYR A 169 15.36 17.30 -43.61
C TYR A 169 14.60 17.25 -44.95
N HIS A 170 13.46 17.93 -45.04
CA HIS A 170 12.72 18.11 -46.30
C HIS A 170 12.50 19.58 -46.58
#